data_495083f9e5e35640ec7b9aec59155537
#
_entry.id   495083f9e5e35640ec7b9aec59155537
#
_cell.length_a   1.000
_cell.length_b   1.000
_cell.length_c   1.000
_cell.angle_alpha   90.00
_cell.angle_beta   90.00
_cell.angle_gamma   90.00
#
_symmetry.space_group_name_H-M   'P 1'
#
loop_
_entity.id
_entity.type
_entity.pdbx_description
1 polymer ?
#
loop_
_entity_poly.entity_id
_entity_poly.type
_entity_poly.pdbx_seq_one_letter_code
_entity_poly.pdbx_strand_id
1 'polypeptide(L)'
;MSLFSWPFVDPAVLQTTLQGGLVVFVALTLVWVLSLVLRDAGIADIFWGTGFALLAIFYAISFEGAAPRTALVVTLTIVWGGRLSLHILRRSRGKPEDYRYAAWREAAGGSFWWRSYFTVFLLQGFLMWVISAPLALSEASSVPVGLTLWDVLG
;
A
#
# COMPACT_ATOMS: atom_id res chain seq x y z
N MET A 1 26.69 2.75 23.59
CA MET A 1 26.02 3.27 22.38
C MET A 1 26.29 2.25 21.26
N SER A 2 25.36 1.30 21.02
CA SER A 2 25.55 0.25 20.02
C SER A 2 25.42 0.87 18.63
N LEU A 3 26.50 0.86 17.85
CA LEU A 3 26.59 1.41 16.48
C LEU A 3 25.76 0.63 15.44
N PHE A 4 24.97 -0.37 15.86
CA PHE A 4 24.14 -1.20 14.99
C PHE A 4 22.81 -1.56 15.68
N SER A 5 21.95 -0.57 15.90
CA SER A 5 20.54 -0.88 16.14
C SER A 5 19.85 -0.91 14.77
N TRP A 6 19.45 -2.08 14.30
CA TRP A 6 18.60 -2.21 13.15
C TRP A 6 17.30 -1.44 13.41
N PRO A 7 16.88 -0.51 12.54
CA PRO A 7 15.68 0.31 12.77
C PRO A 7 14.40 -0.53 12.96
N PHE A 8 14.36 -1.75 12.43
CA PHE A 8 13.27 -2.71 12.69
C PHE A 8 13.21 -3.25 14.12
N VAL A 9 14.23 -3.02 14.95
CA VAL A 9 14.28 -3.45 16.36
C VAL A 9 13.74 -2.36 17.30
N ASP A 10 13.51 -1.13 16.78
CA ASP A 10 12.87 -0.08 17.55
C ASP A 10 11.37 -0.44 17.72
N PRO A 11 10.91 -0.65 18.96
CA PRO A 11 9.51 -1.01 19.23
C PRO A 11 8.51 0.00 18.67
N ALA A 12 8.85 1.28 18.63
CA ALA A 12 7.97 2.32 18.10
C ALA A 12 7.82 2.20 16.58
N VAL A 13 8.91 1.94 15.86
CA VAL A 13 8.89 1.70 14.41
C VAL A 13 8.10 0.44 14.08
N LEU A 14 8.34 -0.64 14.83
CA LEU A 14 7.59 -1.90 14.65
C LEU A 14 6.10 -1.69 14.90
N GLN A 15 5.73 -1.03 16.00
CA GLN A 15 4.32 -0.76 16.33
C GLN A 15 3.65 0.06 15.24
N THR A 16 4.27 1.13 14.77
CA THR A 16 3.71 1.99 13.71
C THR A 16 3.60 1.24 12.40
N THR A 17 4.58 0.39 12.07
CA THR A 17 4.52 -0.44 10.86
C THR A 17 3.38 -1.47 10.94
N LEU A 18 3.14 -2.08 12.10
CA LEU A 18 1.98 -2.98 12.33
C LEU A 18 0.64 -2.23 12.21
N GLN A 19 0.58 -0.99 12.73
CA GLN A 19 -0.61 -0.14 12.55
C GLN A 19 -0.85 0.21 11.07
N GLY A 20 0.21 0.47 10.30
CA GLY A 20 0.13 0.62 8.83
C GLY A 20 -0.44 -0.63 8.16
N GLY A 21 -0.03 -1.83 8.62
CA GLY A 21 -0.65 -3.10 8.20
C GLY A 21 -2.15 -3.13 8.47
N LEU A 22 -2.57 -2.74 9.67
CA LEU A 22 -3.99 -2.67 10.02
C LEU A 22 -4.76 -1.69 9.12
N VAL A 23 -4.19 -0.51 8.86
CA VAL A 23 -4.79 0.50 7.96
C VAL A 23 -5.04 -0.07 6.57
N VAL A 24 -4.04 -0.70 5.96
CA VAL A 24 -4.19 -1.28 4.61
C VAL A 24 -5.15 -2.46 4.60
N PHE A 25 -5.17 -3.30 5.64
CA PHE A 25 -6.13 -4.40 5.75
C PHE A 25 -7.56 -3.91 5.86
N VAL A 26 -7.82 -2.90 6.68
CA VAL A 26 -9.16 -2.28 6.79
C VAL A 26 -9.56 -1.68 5.44
N ALA A 27 -8.67 -0.92 4.79
CA ALA A 27 -8.95 -0.33 3.49
C ALA A 27 -9.28 -1.40 2.43
N LEU A 28 -8.47 -2.47 2.33
CA LEU A 28 -8.72 -3.57 1.38
C LEU A 28 -9.96 -4.39 1.71
N THR A 29 -10.34 -4.49 2.99
CA THR A 29 -11.63 -5.09 3.37
C THR A 29 -12.80 -4.24 2.82
N LEU A 30 -12.72 -2.93 2.90
CA LEU A 30 -13.73 -2.03 2.32
C LEU A 30 -13.76 -2.15 0.79
N VAL A 31 -12.57 -2.21 0.15
CA VAL A 31 -12.47 -2.43 -1.31
C VAL A 31 -13.05 -3.81 -1.68
N TRP A 32 -12.83 -4.86 -0.88
CA TRP A 32 -13.45 -6.16 -1.09
C TRP A 32 -14.98 -6.07 -1.01
N VAL A 33 -15.55 -5.43 0.00
CA VAL A 33 -17.01 -5.22 0.08
C VAL A 33 -17.52 -4.51 -1.17
N LEU A 34 -16.83 -3.46 -1.60
CA LEU A 34 -17.16 -2.76 -2.84
C LEU A 34 -17.07 -3.68 -4.08
N SER A 35 -16.08 -4.58 -4.13
CA SER A 35 -15.93 -5.56 -5.22
C SER A 35 -17.11 -6.51 -5.35
N LEU A 36 -17.74 -6.86 -4.22
CA LEU A 36 -18.94 -7.71 -4.21
C LEU A 36 -20.14 -6.97 -4.82
N VAL A 37 -20.29 -5.68 -4.50
CA VAL A 37 -21.35 -4.84 -5.06
C VAL A 37 -21.15 -4.63 -6.55
N LEU A 38 -19.92 -4.31 -6.97
CA LEU A 38 -19.58 -4.08 -8.38
C LEU A 38 -19.47 -5.36 -9.20
N ARG A 39 -19.35 -6.52 -8.54
CA ARG A 39 -19.05 -7.83 -9.14
C ARG A 39 -17.75 -7.80 -9.97
N ASP A 40 -16.76 -7.04 -9.48
CA ASP A 40 -15.46 -6.87 -10.12
C ASP A 40 -14.35 -6.90 -9.07
N ALA A 41 -13.56 -7.97 -9.04
CA ALA A 41 -12.40 -8.10 -8.14
C ALA A 41 -11.18 -7.30 -8.66
N GLY A 42 -11.18 -6.88 -9.92
CA GLY A 42 -10.10 -6.08 -10.53
C GLY A 42 -9.94 -4.69 -9.91
N ILE A 43 -10.92 -4.22 -9.11
CA ILE A 43 -10.76 -2.98 -8.34
C ILE A 43 -9.63 -3.07 -7.31
N ALA A 44 -9.23 -4.27 -6.89
CA ALA A 44 -8.05 -4.47 -6.04
C ALA A 44 -6.79 -3.97 -6.73
N ASP A 45 -6.62 -4.22 -8.03
CA ASP A 45 -5.47 -3.76 -8.82
C ASP A 45 -5.47 -2.22 -8.94
N ILE A 46 -6.65 -1.58 -9.02
CA ILE A 46 -6.78 -0.12 -9.05
C ILE A 46 -6.34 0.48 -7.71
N PHE A 47 -6.61 -0.21 -6.61
CA PHE A 47 -6.28 0.25 -5.26
C PHE A 47 -4.78 0.25 -4.97
N TRP A 48 -3.95 -0.48 -5.70
CA TRP A 48 -2.51 -0.60 -5.43
C TRP A 48 -1.82 0.76 -5.27
N GLY A 49 -1.97 1.65 -6.23
CA GLY A 49 -1.33 2.96 -6.17
C GLY A 49 -1.85 3.83 -5.04
N THR A 50 -3.17 3.89 -4.86
CA THR A 50 -3.79 4.65 -3.77
C THR A 50 -3.50 4.05 -2.40
N GLY A 51 -3.33 2.72 -2.30
CA GLY A 51 -2.95 2.04 -1.07
C GLY A 51 -1.55 2.41 -0.58
N PHE A 52 -0.57 2.50 -1.49
CA PHE A 52 0.77 3.01 -1.13
C PHE A 52 0.75 4.49 -0.75
N ALA A 53 -0.04 5.31 -1.44
CA ALA A 53 -0.22 6.72 -1.06
C ALA A 53 -0.85 6.85 0.34
N LEU A 54 -1.84 6.02 0.66
CA LEU A 54 -2.44 5.95 1.99
C LEU A 54 -1.41 5.59 3.07
N LEU A 55 -0.56 4.58 2.82
CA LEU A 55 0.48 4.17 3.76
C LEU A 55 1.55 5.25 3.94
N ALA A 56 1.99 5.92 2.86
CA ALA A 56 2.95 7.01 2.94
C ALA A 56 2.41 8.16 3.79
N ILE A 57 1.15 8.57 3.57
CA ILE A 57 0.51 9.60 4.39
C ILE A 57 0.39 9.13 5.84
N PHE A 58 -0.02 7.88 6.08
CA PHE A 58 -0.15 7.34 7.43
C PHE A 58 1.19 7.37 8.18
N TYR A 59 2.28 6.93 7.55
CA TYR A 59 3.61 6.94 8.16
C TYR A 59 4.11 8.36 8.38
N ALA A 60 3.87 9.29 7.46
CA ALA A 60 4.25 10.69 7.58
C ALA A 60 3.62 11.39 8.79
N ILE A 61 2.37 11.07 9.12
CA ILE A 61 1.70 11.65 10.30
C ILE A 61 2.01 10.89 11.59
N SER A 62 2.56 9.68 11.50
CA SER A 62 2.85 8.82 12.66
C SER A 62 4.30 8.90 13.11
N PHE A 63 5.24 9.30 12.24
CA PHE A 63 6.64 9.46 12.54
C PHE A 63 7.06 10.93 12.56
N GLU A 64 7.98 11.26 13.46
CA GLU A 64 8.66 12.57 13.51
C GLU A 64 9.96 12.51 12.70
N GLY A 65 9.88 12.18 11.42
CA GLY A 65 11.02 12.08 10.52
C GLY A 65 11.53 13.45 10.05
N ALA A 66 12.60 13.43 9.24
CA ALA A 66 13.15 14.64 8.61
C ALA A 66 12.13 15.23 7.62
N ALA A 67 11.50 16.36 7.96
CA ALA A 67 10.41 16.97 7.20
C ALA A 67 10.66 17.10 5.69
N PRO A 68 11.86 17.50 5.19
CA PRO A 68 12.11 17.58 3.75
C PRO A 68 12.07 16.20 3.07
N ARG A 69 12.59 15.16 3.71
CA ARG A 69 12.57 13.78 3.18
C ARG A 69 11.16 13.23 3.19
N THR A 70 10.43 13.38 4.29
CA THR A 70 9.03 12.96 4.40
C THR A 70 8.18 13.61 3.30
N ALA A 71 8.32 14.93 3.10
CA ALA A 71 7.60 15.64 2.05
C ALA A 71 7.93 15.11 0.64
N LEU A 72 9.20 14.81 0.37
CA LEU A 72 9.64 14.24 -0.90
C LEU A 72 9.05 12.85 -1.12
N VAL A 73 9.20 11.93 -0.15
CA VAL A 73 8.74 10.53 -0.25
C VAL A 73 7.23 10.48 -0.41
N VAL A 74 6.47 11.23 0.40
CA VAL A 74 5.00 11.30 0.31
C VAL A 74 4.57 11.83 -1.05
N THR A 75 5.17 12.94 -1.51
CA THR A 75 4.82 13.55 -2.80
C THR A 75 5.06 12.59 -3.95
N LEU A 76 6.25 11.97 -4.02
CA LEU A 76 6.59 11.02 -5.08
C LEU A 76 5.67 9.79 -5.04
N THR A 77 5.36 9.27 -3.86
CA THR A 77 4.46 8.13 -3.71
C THR A 77 3.04 8.47 -4.14
N ILE A 78 2.52 9.64 -3.78
CA ILE A 78 1.18 10.10 -4.21
C ILE A 78 1.14 10.28 -5.73
N VAL A 79 2.13 10.93 -6.32
CA VAL A 79 2.19 11.15 -7.79
C VAL A 79 2.28 9.83 -8.54
N TRP A 80 3.18 8.94 -8.11
CA TRP A 80 3.32 7.61 -8.70
C TRP A 80 2.05 6.76 -8.51
N GLY A 81 1.56 6.67 -7.27
CA GLY A 81 0.40 5.86 -6.94
C GLY A 81 -0.88 6.37 -7.59
N GLY A 82 -1.10 7.68 -7.61
CA GLY A 82 -2.23 8.29 -8.30
C GLY A 82 -2.20 8.03 -9.81
N ARG A 83 -1.00 8.18 -10.43
CA ARG A 83 -0.81 7.84 -11.85
C ARG A 83 -1.10 6.37 -12.14
N LEU A 84 -0.60 5.46 -11.29
CA LEU A 84 -0.82 4.02 -11.45
C LEU A 84 -2.30 3.67 -11.35
N SER A 85 -2.97 4.10 -10.28
CA SER A 85 -4.40 3.85 -10.07
C SER A 85 -5.25 4.42 -11.20
N LEU A 86 -4.95 5.64 -11.63
CA LEU A 86 -5.67 6.28 -12.74
C LEU A 86 -5.42 5.57 -14.08
N HIS A 87 -4.22 5.09 -14.32
CA HIS A 87 -3.88 4.32 -15.52
C HIS A 87 -4.67 3.01 -15.56
N ILE A 88 -4.69 2.24 -14.46
CA ILE A 88 -5.43 0.97 -14.38
C ILE A 88 -6.93 1.23 -14.50
N LEU A 89 -7.47 2.23 -13.80
CA LEU A 89 -8.87 2.61 -13.86
C LEU A 89 -9.30 2.97 -15.30
N ARG A 90 -8.49 3.77 -16.00
CA ARG A 90 -8.79 4.15 -17.40
C ARG A 90 -8.76 2.95 -18.34
N ARG A 91 -7.81 2.04 -18.09
CA ARG A 91 -7.67 0.81 -18.91
C ARG A 91 -8.82 -0.17 -18.70
N SER A 92 -9.36 -0.28 -17.49
CA SER A 92 -10.45 -1.19 -17.13
C SER A 92 -11.84 -0.60 -17.39
N ARG A 93 -11.97 0.73 -17.44
CA ARG A 93 -13.26 1.41 -17.55
C ARG A 93 -14.01 0.99 -18.82
N GLY A 94 -15.27 0.55 -18.64
CA GLY A 94 -16.13 0.09 -19.74
C GLY A 94 -15.79 -1.30 -20.27
N LYS A 95 -14.89 -2.01 -19.60
CA LYS A 95 -14.55 -3.41 -19.93
C LYS A 95 -15.15 -4.36 -18.87
N PRO A 96 -15.34 -5.64 -19.22
CA PRO A 96 -15.68 -6.67 -18.25
C PRO A 96 -14.53 -6.84 -17.23
N GLU A 97 -14.83 -7.55 -16.13
CA GLU A 97 -13.84 -7.97 -15.13
C GLU A 97 -12.58 -8.56 -15.80
N ASP A 98 -11.41 -8.29 -15.24
CA ASP A 98 -10.15 -8.86 -15.74
C ASP A 98 -10.24 -10.38 -15.83
N TYR A 99 -9.78 -10.94 -16.96
CA TYR A 99 -9.93 -12.34 -17.31
C TYR A 99 -9.40 -13.31 -16.24
N ARG A 100 -8.40 -12.91 -15.45
CA ARG A 100 -7.85 -13.72 -14.34
C ARG A 100 -8.88 -13.90 -13.23
N TYR A 101 -9.54 -12.82 -12.84
CA TYR A 101 -10.56 -12.85 -11.80
C TYR A 101 -11.85 -13.51 -12.29
N ALA A 102 -12.22 -13.28 -13.55
CA ALA A 102 -13.35 -13.95 -14.18
C ALA A 102 -13.16 -15.48 -14.20
N ALA A 103 -11.97 -15.96 -14.60
CA ALA A 103 -11.64 -17.39 -14.59
C ALA A 103 -11.66 -17.97 -13.16
N TRP A 104 -11.13 -17.25 -12.15
CA TRP A 104 -11.18 -17.69 -10.76
C TRP A 104 -12.60 -17.69 -10.21
N ARG A 105 -13.43 -16.75 -10.61
CA ARG A 105 -14.86 -16.69 -10.25
C ARG A 105 -15.60 -17.88 -10.81
N GLU A 106 -15.36 -18.21 -12.07
CA GLU A 106 -15.96 -19.39 -12.73
C GLU A 106 -15.55 -20.69 -12.03
N ALA A 107 -14.26 -20.86 -11.77
CA ALA A 107 -13.72 -22.06 -11.10
C ALA A 107 -14.22 -22.22 -9.65
N ALA A 108 -14.38 -21.12 -8.91
CA ALA A 108 -14.83 -21.14 -7.51
C ALA A 108 -16.36 -21.14 -7.36
N GLY A 109 -17.12 -20.78 -8.41
CA GLY A 109 -18.57 -20.70 -8.38
C GLY A 109 -19.10 -19.86 -7.21
N GLY A 110 -20.11 -20.36 -6.53
CA GLY A 110 -20.74 -19.67 -5.41
C GLY A 110 -19.83 -19.40 -4.20
N SER A 111 -18.62 -19.96 -4.15
CA SER A 111 -17.66 -19.72 -3.07
C SER A 111 -16.70 -18.56 -3.34
N PHE A 112 -16.72 -17.96 -4.54
CA PHE A 112 -15.78 -16.91 -4.93
C PHE A 112 -15.82 -15.69 -3.99
N TRP A 113 -16.99 -15.31 -3.48
CA TRP A 113 -17.14 -14.12 -2.64
C TRP A 113 -16.21 -14.13 -1.42
N TRP A 114 -16.11 -15.25 -0.67
CA TRP A 114 -15.23 -15.33 0.49
C TRP A 114 -13.79 -15.74 0.10
N ARG A 115 -13.61 -16.58 -0.93
CA ARG A 115 -12.27 -16.97 -1.41
C ARG A 115 -11.50 -15.77 -1.92
N SER A 116 -12.13 -14.89 -2.67
CA SER A 116 -11.49 -13.68 -3.18
C SER A 116 -10.95 -12.79 -2.03
N TYR A 117 -11.64 -12.74 -0.90
CA TYR A 117 -11.15 -12.02 0.26
C TYR A 117 -9.74 -12.46 0.67
N PHE A 118 -9.50 -13.74 0.79
CA PHE A 118 -8.20 -14.27 1.20
C PHE A 118 -7.18 -14.27 0.05
N THR A 119 -7.58 -14.72 -1.13
CA THR A 119 -6.65 -14.96 -2.24
C THR A 119 -6.32 -13.73 -3.07
N VAL A 120 -7.17 -12.69 -3.00
CA VAL A 120 -6.95 -11.43 -3.73
C VAL A 120 -6.67 -10.30 -2.73
N PHE A 121 -7.64 -9.96 -1.87
CA PHE A 121 -7.56 -8.73 -1.07
C PHE A 121 -6.60 -8.84 0.11
N LEU A 122 -6.68 -9.89 0.94
CA LEU A 122 -5.75 -10.07 2.06
C LEU A 122 -4.32 -10.33 1.59
N LEU A 123 -4.14 -11.14 0.55
CA LEU A 123 -2.82 -11.39 -0.03
C LEU A 123 -2.19 -10.08 -0.53
N GLN A 124 -2.96 -9.27 -1.27
CA GLN A 124 -2.48 -7.98 -1.77
C GLN A 124 -2.20 -7.01 -0.62
N GLY A 125 -3.03 -7.00 0.43
CA GLY A 125 -2.79 -6.21 1.63
C GLY A 125 -1.50 -6.58 2.34
N PHE A 126 -1.25 -7.87 2.48
CA PHE A 126 0.00 -8.36 3.05
C PHE A 126 1.22 -7.95 2.22
N LEU A 127 1.16 -8.16 0.90
CA LEU A 127 2.25 -7.76 0.00
C LEU A 127 2.48 -6.24 0.03
N MET A 128 1.41 -5.45 -0.01
CA MET A 128 1.48 -3.99 0.05
C MET A 128 2.11 -3.53 1.37
N TRP A 129 1.71 -4.11 2.50
CA TRP A 129 2.28 -3.83 3.81
C TRP A 129 3.78 -4.16 3.86
N VAL A 130 4.19 -5.35 3.41
CA VAL A 130 5.61 -5.75 3.38
C VAL A 130 6.43 -4.84 2.47
N ILE A 131 5.92 -4.55 1.26
CA ILE A 131 6.60 -3.68 0.28
C ILE A 131 6.68 -2.23 0.78
N SER A 132 5.78 -1.79 1.66
CA SER A 132 5.82 -0.45 2.25
C SER A 132 6.88 -0.27 3.34
N ALA A 133 7.58 -1.31 3.76
CA ALA A 133 8.59 -1.22 4.80
C ALA A 133 9.68 -0.15 4.54
N PRO A 134 10.22 0.02 3.31
CA PRO A 134 11.15 1.12 3.01
C PRO A 134 10.55 2.51 3.23
N LEU A 135 9.24 2.70 2.97
CA LEU A 135 8.55 3.97 3.25
C LEU A 135 8.54 4.24 4.76
N ALA A 136 8.13 3.26 5.57
CA ALA A 136 8.10 3.38 7.02
C ALA A 136 9.49 3.73 7.59
N LEU A 137 10.55 3.07 7.11
CA LEU A 137 11.92 3.32 7.55
C LEU A 137 12.43 4.69 7.14
N SER A 138 12.14 5.12 5.90
CA SER A 138 12.53 6.44 5.41
C SER A 138 11.87 7.54 6.24
N GLU A 139 10.61 7.38 6.59
CA GLU A 139 9.84 8.38 7.34
C GLU A 139 10.11 8.34 8.85
N ALA A 140 10.55 7.21 9.39
CA ALA A 140 11.02 7.11 10.77
C ALA A 140 12.42 7.75 10.97
N SER A 141 13.19 7.97 9.91
CA SER A 141 14.55 8.50 9.98
C SER A 141 14.55 10.01 10.11
N SER A 142 15.10 10.52 11.24
CA SER A 142 15.27 11.95 11.49
C SER A 142 16.65 12.48 11.04
N VAL A 143 17.57 11.61 10.62
CA VAL A 143 18.96 11.95 10.26
C VAL A 143 19.27 11.43 8.87
N PRO A 144 19.92 12.24 8.01
CA PRO A 144 20.23 13.67 8.15
C PRO A 144 18.99 14.56 8.08
N VAL A 145 19.03 15.73 8.70
CA VAL A 145 17.89 16.67 8.76
C VAL A 145 17.50 17.23 7.41
N GLY A 146 18.46 17.35 6.47
CA GLY A 146 18.24 17.86 5.12
C GLY A 146 18.25 16.75 4.07
N LEU A 147 17.85 17.10 2.84
CA LEU A 147 18.00 16.22 1.68
C LEU A 147 19.47 16.01 1.35
N THR A 148 19.83 14.78 1.05
CA THR A 148 21.15 14.37 0.60
C THR A 148 21.15 14.05 -0.88
N LEU A 149 22.34 13.88 -1.47
CA LEU A 149 22.46 13.40 -2.86
C LEU A 149 21.76 12.04 -3.05
N TRP A 150 21.79 11.18 -2.04
CA TRP A 150 21.13 9.86 -2.08
C TRP A 150 19.60 9.97 -2.12
N ASP A 151 19.01 10.97 -1.46
CA ASP A 151 17.57 11.20 -1.52
C ASP A 151 17.10 11.65 -2.92
N VAL A 152 18.02 12.19 -3.75
CA VAL A 152 17.75 12.62 -5.12
C VAL A 152 17.99 11.51 -6.14
N LEU A 153 18.97 10.65 -5.87
CA LEU A 153 19.34 9.55 -6.77
C LEU A 153 18.46 8.31 -6.62
N GLY A 154 17.76 8.14 -5.50
CA GLY A 154 16.85 7.03 -5.18
C GLY A 154 17.52 5.98 -4.33
#